data_04dbb93e4cb85f9687f27044f7d11fc7
#
_entry.id   04dbb93e4cb85f9687f27044f7d11fc7
#
_cell.length_a   1.000
_cell.length_b   1.000
_cell.length_c   1.000
_cell.angle_alpha   90.00
_cell.angle_beta   90.00
_cell.angle_gamma   90.00
#
_symmetry.space_group_name_H-M   'P 1'
#
loop_
_entity.id
_entity.type
_entity.pdbx_description
1 polymer ?
#
loop_
_entity_poly.entity_id
_entity_poly.type
_entity_poly.pdbx_seq_one_letter_code
_entity_poly.pdbx_strand_id
1 'polypeptide(L)'
;GDANNTAWRLENMTVMAGGTNAETEREARRFGPYTFKSQDRLVTLEDYIAFGNRFYNSLGSTGKVTAITREGFSSANIIDLFVLEKATDIQLQKASPTYKKDLLNSIDEKKMLTDQVVVNDGLVRTLDLTITLRLDKEYKELEESIKRKVSTQILSFFAVDNMEFDKDFLKVELERKMFQLSEVRFATIDNIPDIVAVDHNEIIQLNNFSLDILYL
;
A
#
# COMPACT_ATOMS: atom_id res chain seq x y z
N GLY A 1 21.28 42.55 -43.65
CA GLY A 1 20.80 42.63 -42.30
C GLY A 1 20.60 41.25 -41.74
N ASP A 2 21.58 40.75 -41.00
CA ASP A 2 21.54 39.42 -40.42
C ASP A 2 20.63 39.43 -39.18
N ALA A 3 19.50 38.75 -39.31
CA ALA A 3 18.64 38.49 -38.17
C ALA A 3 19.30 37.41 -37.30
N ASN A 4 19.85 37.82 -36.18
CA ASN A 4 20.38 36.93 -35.12
C ASN A 4 19.21 36.12 -34.52
N ASN A 5 19.04 34.90 -34.99
CA ASN A 5 18.09 33.94 -34.45
C ASN A 5 18.72 33.27 -33.21
N THR A 6 18.66 33.92 -32.07
CA THR A 6 19.05 33.34 -30.80
C THR A 6 17.94 32.37 -30.35
N ALA A 7 18.09 31.10 -30.74
CA ALA A 7 17.26 30.05 -30.21
C ALA A 7 17.55 29.88 -28.71
N TRP A 8 16.59 30.27 -27.89
CA TRP A 8 16.63 30.03 -26.44
C TRP A 8 16.50 28.54 -26.21
N ARG A 9 17.57 27.90 -25.76
CA ARG A 9 17.55 26.48 -25.34
C ARG A 9 17.32 26.47 -23.84
N LEU A 10 16.13 26.09 -23.45
CA LEU A 10 15.81 25.78 -22.05
C LEU A 10 16.36 24.38 -21.73
N GLU A 11 17.48 24.33 -21.05
CA GLU A 11 18.01 23.12 -20.45
C GLU A 11 17.58 23.07 -18.98
N ASN A 12 16.82 22.03 -18.61
CA ASN A 12 16.58 21.72 -17.20
C ASN A 12 17.90 21.25 -16.59
N MET A 13 18.56 22.11 -15.82
CA MET A 13 19.81 21.78 -15.12
C MET A 13 19.63 20.94 -13.85
N THR A 14 18.42 20.70 -13.42
CA THR A 14 18.13 19.88 -12.23
C THR A 14 17.27 18.69 -12.63
N VAL A 15 17.72 17.51 -12.20
CA VAL A 15 16.87 16.30 -12.23
C VAL A 15 15.63 16.63 -11.42
N MET A 16 14.44 16.50 -12.01
CA MET A 16 13.19 16.61 -11.27
C MET A 16 13.19 15.56 -10.16
N ALA A 17 13.44 16.00 -8.94
CA ALA A 17 13.27 15.18 -7.75
C ALA A 17 11.80 15.31 -7.31
N GLY A 18 11.11 14.19 -7.08
CA GLY A 18 9.77 14.18 -6.51
C GLY A 18 8.64 13.69 -7.43
N GLY A 19 8.96 13.10 -8.58
CA GLY A 19 7.96 12.36 -9.36
C GLY A 19 7.69 11.01 -8.74
N THR A 20 6.45 10.70 -8.41
CA THR A 20 6.02 9.32 -8.14
C THR A 20 5.74 8.62 -9.47
N ASN A 21 5.75 7.28 -9.46
CA ASN A 21 5.28 6.50 -10.61
C ASN A 21 3.84 6.90 -10.95
N ALA A 22 3.50 6.79 -12.23
CA ALA A 22 2.13 7.04 -12.67
C ALA A 22 1.14 6.18 -11.87
N GLU A 23 -0.01 6.77 -11.53
CA GLU A 23 -1.11 6.07 -10.86
C GLU A 23 -1.47 4.80 -11.63
N THR A 24 -1.61 3.68 -10.93
CA THR A 24 -1.99 2.41 -11.56
C THR A 24 -3.46 2.46 -12.01
N GLU A 25 -3.82 1.69 -13.04
CA GLU A 25 -5.21 1.58 -13.52
C GLU A 25 -6.19 1.19 -12.39
N ARG A 26 -5.73 0.35 -11.46
CA ARG A 26 -6.52 -0.07 -10.29
C ARG A 26 -6.78 1.09 -9.33
N GLU A 27 -5.79 1.91 -9.08
CA GLU A 27 -5.91 3.11 -8.23
C GLU A 27 -6.79 4.15 -8.90
N ALA A 28 -6.60 4.41 -10.18
CA ALA A 28 -7.42 5.33 -10.95
C ALA A 28 -8.90 4.91 -10.98
N ARG A 29 -9.19 3.63 -11.15
CA ARG A 29 -10.57 3.09 -11.09
C ARG A 29 -11.18 3.21 -9.70
N ARG A 30 -10.38 3.01 -8.65
CA ARG A 30 -10.85 3.05 -7.25
C ARG A 30 -11.08 4.49 -6.77
N PHE A 31 -10.16 5.40 -7.05
CA PHE A 31 -10.14 6.75 -6.48
C PHE A 31 -10.61 7.84 -7.44
N GLY A 32 -10.54 7.62 -8.75
CA GLY A 32 -10.97 8.58 -9.77
C GLY A 32 -12.40 9.10 -9.59
N PRO A 33 -13.41 8.25 -9.33
CA PRO A 33 -14.78 8.71 -9.12
C PRO A 33 -14.94 9.67 -7.93
N TYR A 34 -14.18 9.47 -6.85
CA TYR A 34 -14.23 10.34 -5.67
C TYR A 34 -13.63 11.70 -5.95
N THR A 35 -12.46 11.75 -6.59
CA THR A 35 -11.80 13.01 -6.97
C THR A 35 -12.68 13.87 -7.87
N PHE A 36 -13.40 13.25 -8.81
CA PHE A 36 -14.28 13.98 -9.73
C PHE A 36 -15.54 14.52 -9.04
N LYS A 37 -16.08 13.80 -8.06
CA LYS A 37 -17.29 14.21 -7.31
C LYS A 37 -17.01 15.34 -6.32
N SER A 38 -15.85 15.33 -5.68
CA SER A 38 -15.52 16.26 -4.60
C SER A 38 -15.06 17.64 -5.07
N GLN A 39 -14.85 17.85 -6.38
CA GLN A 39 -14.31 19.10 -6.95
C GLN A 39 -13.02 19.55 -6.20
N ASP A 40 -12.16 18.60 -5.88
CA ASP A 40 -10.92 18.78 -5.13
C ASP A 40 -11.09 19.19 -3.65
N ARG A 41 -12.29 19.03 -3.10
CA ARG A 41 -12.56 19.19 -1.67
C ARG A 41 -12.75 17.83 -1.00
N LEU A 42 -12.32 17.74 0.26
CA LEU A 42 -12.49 16.55 1.10
C LEU A 42 -13.81 16.72 1.88
N VAL A 43 -14.83 15.96 1.51
CA VAL A 43 -16.18 16.06 2.05
C VAL A 43 -16.60 14.77 2.75
N THR A 44 -16.25 13.62 2.19
CA THR A 44 -16.57 12.31 2.75
C THR A 44 -15.33 11.66 3.36
N LEU A 45 -15.55 10.68 4.22
CA LEU A 45 -14.46 9.90 4.82
C LEU A 45 -13.57 9.24 3.74
N GLU A 46 -14.23 8.73 2.69
CA GLU A 46 -13.56 8.11 1.54
C GLU A 46 -12.70 9.10 0.76
N ASP A 47 -13.06 10.39 0.72
CA ASP A 47 -12.24 11.43 0.09
C ASP A 47 -10.92 11.60 0.85
N TYR A 48 -10.95 11.62 2.20
CA TYR A 48 -9.75 11.69 3.03
C TYR A 48 -8.86 10.46 2.85
N ILE A 49 -9.45 9.26 2.83
CA ILE A 49 -8.73 8.00 2.59
C ILE A 49 -8.11 8.01 1.18
N ALA A 50 -8.89 8.37 0.16
CA ALA A 50 -8.41 8.41 -1.22
C ALA A 50 -7.30 9.45 -1.42
N PHE A 51 -7.45 10.62 -0.80
CA PHE A 51 -6.42 11.67 -0.83
C PHE A 51 -5.14 11.20 -0.15
N GLY A 52 -5.24 10.66 1.07
CA GLY A 52 -4.09 10.21 1.85
C GLY A 52 -3.31 9.08 1.17
N ASN A 53 -4.01 8.13 0.53
CA ASN A 53 -3.38 7.02 -0.19
C ASN A 53 -2.69 7.43 -1.51
N ARG A 54 -2.97 8.64 -2.03
CA ARG A 54 -2.28 9.21 -3.20
C ARG A 54 -1.29 10.30 -2.84
N PHE A 55 -1.25 10.66 -1.56
CA PHE A 55 -0.39 11.73 -1.10
C PHE A 55 1.09 11.31 -1.15
N TYR A 56 1.93 12.25 -1.53
CA TYR A 56 3.38 12.20 -1.37
C TYR A 56 3.86 13.50 -0.71
N ASN A 57 4.81 13.35 0.20
CA ASN A 57 5.37 14.50 0.90
C ASN A 57 6.40 15.25 0.05
N SER A 58 6.96 16.32 0.60
CA SER A 58 8.01 17.11 -0.04
C SER A 58 9.28 16.32 -0.41
N LEU A 59 9.50 15.15 0.22
CA LEU A 59 10.61 14.25 -0.04
C LEU A 59 10.27 13.14 -1.03
N GLY A 60 9.01 13.08 -1.51
CA GLY A 60 8.53 12.04 -2.42
C GLY A 60 8.13 10.73 -1.72
N SER A 61 8.09 10.68 -0.38
CA SER A 61 7.59 9.52 0.35
C SER A 61 6.08 9.40 0.20
N THR A 62 5.61 8.17 0.07
CA THR A 62 4.19 7.78 0.02
C THR A 62 3.82 6.96 1.24
N GLY A 63 2.55 6.65 1.41
CA GLY A 63 2.11 5.83 2.54
C GLY A 63 0.73 5.23 2.33
N LYS A 64 0.19 4.68 3.40
CA LYS A 64 -1.18 4.18 3.49
C LYS A 64 -1.93 4.94 4.57
N VAL A 65 -3.16 5.27 4.27
CA VAL A 65 -4.03 6.06 5.15
C VAL A 65 -5.40 5.39 5.24
N THR A 66 -5.92 5.33 6.45
CA THR A 66 -7.33 5.06 6.71
C THR A 66 -7.89 6.14 7.62
N ALA A 67 -9.21 6.24 7.69
CA ALA A 67 -9.89 7.27 8.47
C ALA A 67 -11.14 6.69 9.13
N ILE A 68 -11.45 7.22 10.31
CA ILE A 68 -12.74 7.02 10.99
C ILE A 68 -13.28 8.35 11.46
N THR A 69 -14.59 8.45 11.57
CA THR A 69 -15.24 9.59 12.22
C THR A 69 -15.45 9.28 13.70
N ARG A 70 -15.20 10.30 14.52
CA ARG A 70 -15.50 10.25 15.94
C ARG A 70 -16.55 11.30 16.26
N GLU A 71 -17.62 10.90 16.94
CA GLU A 71 -18.60 11.85 17.42
C GLU A 71 -18.00 12.73 18.52
N GLY A 72 -17.99 14.04 18.30
CA GLY A 72 -17.53 15.03 19.26
C GLY A 72 -18.69 15.61 20.07
N PHE A 73 -18.39 16.23 21.19
CA PHE A 73 -19.35 16.96 22.02
C PHE A 73 -19.85 18.28 21.36
N SER A 74 -19.30 18.64 20.21
CA SER A 74 -19.69 19.83 19.43
C SER A 74 -20.13 19.42 18.03
N SER A 75 -20.77 20.35 17.31
CA SER A 75 -21.18 20.15 15.92
C SER A 75 -20.03 19.98 14.90
N ALA A 76 -18.79 19.88 15.37
CA ALA A 76 -17.63 19.61 14.53
C ALA A 76 -17.44 18.09 14.32
N ASN A 77 -17.27 17.67 13.09
CA ASN A 77 -16.86 16.30 12.77
C ASN A 77 -15.39 16.14 13.09
N ILE A 78 -15.05 15.18 13.95
CA ILE A 78 -13.66 14.81 14.21
C ILE A 78 -13.33 13.62 13.33
N ILE A 79 -12.30 13.77 12.48
CA ILE A 79 -11.80 12.74 11.60
C ILE A 79 -10.44 12.30 12.11
N ASP A 80 -10.37 11.07 12.59
CA ASP A 80 -9.11 10.43 12.96
C ASP A 80 -8.51 9.72 11.74
N LEU A 81 -7.37 10.21 11.27
CA LEU A 81 -6.57 9.56 10.23
C LEU A 81 -5.50 8.69 10.86
N PHE A 82 -5.40 7.44 10.40
CA PHE A 82 -4.31 6.53 10.77
C PHE A 82 -3.38 6.38 9.57
N VAL A 83 -2.09 6.63 9.80
CA VAL A 83 -1.12 6.80 8.73
C VAL A 83 0.09 5.92 8.95
N LEU A 84 0.54 5.24 7.90
CA LEU A 84 1.82 4.55 7.80
C LEU A 84 2.58 5.05 6.58
N GLU A 85 3.89 5.22 6.72
CA GLU A 85 4.78 5.65 5.63
C GLU A 85 5.44 4.42 4.97
N LYS A 86 5.59 4.45 3.66
CA LYS A 86 6.26 3.41 2.91
C LYS A 86 7.77 3.45 3.17
N ALA A 87 8.32 2.37 3.69
CA ALA A 87 9.76 2.19 3.88
C ALA A 87 10.41 1.52 2.67
N THR A 88 9.77 0.44 2.16
CA THR A 88 10.17 -0.30 0.96
C THR A 88 8.94 -0.73 0.18
N ASP A 89 9.12 -1.42 -0.95
CA ASP A 89 7.99 -1.90 -1.76
C ASP A 89 7.12 -2.95 -1.06
N ILE A 90 7.62 -3.56 0.02
CA ILE A 90 6.92 -4.59 0.80
C ILE A 90 6.78 -4.23 2.28
N GLN A 91 7.26 -3.05 2.70
CA GLN A 91 7.27 -2.67 4.11
C GLN A 91 6.74 -1.25 4.33
N LEU A 92 5.88 -1.16 5.32
CA LEU A 92 5.38 0.07 5.90
C LEU A 92 6.04 0.30 7.27
N GLN A 93 6.17 1.53 7.64
CA GLN A 93 6.70 1.95 8.93
C GLN A 93 5.85 3.07 9.52
N LYS A 94 6.09 3.38 10.79
CA LYS A 94 5.50 4.54 11.43
C LYS A 94 5.85 5.80 10.66
N ALA A 95 4.84 6.61 10.35
CA ALA A 95 5.03 7.83 9.57
C ALA A 95 5.91 8.84 10.30
N SER A 96 6.85 9.43 9.57
CA SER A 96 7.73 10.47 10.07
C SER A 96 6.95 11.73 10.45
N PRO A 97 7.44 12.54 11.41
CA PRO A 97 6.79 13.82 11.75
C PRO A 97 6.66 14.75 10.53
N THR A 98 7.62 14.73 9.63
CA THR A 98 7.58 15.52 8.39
C THR A 98 6.47 15.05 7.48
N TYR A 99 6.32 13.73 7.26
CA TYR A 99 5.24 13.17 6.46
C TYR A 99 3.86 13.56 7.00
N LYS A 100 3.65 13.39 8.32
CA LYS A 100 2.39 13.77 8.97
C LYS A 100 2.07 15.25 8.85
N LYS A 101 3.07 16.11 9.03
CA LYS A 101 2.92 17.57 8.91
C LYS A 101 2.55 17.98 7.48
N ASP A 102 3.26 17.43 6.49
CA ASP A 102 3.00 17.73 5.08
C ASP A 102 1.61 17.25 4.65
N LEU A 103 1.23 16.05 5.09
CA LEU A 103 -0.11 15.50 4.85
C LEU A 103 -1.19 16.39 5.47
N LEU A 104 -1.03 16.76 6.75
CA LEU A 104 -2.01 17.59 7.45
C LEU A 104 -2.15 18.96 6.78
N ASN A 105 -1.06 19.62 6.41
CA ASN A 105 -1.09 20.89 5.70
C ASN A 105 -1.86 20.78 4.37
N SER A 106 -1.61 19.72 3.61
CA SER A 106 -2.31 19.49 2.33
C SER A 106 -3.80 19.19 2.52
N ILE A 107 -4.16 18.53 3.61
CA ILE A 107 -5.56 18.30 3.99
C ILE A 107 -6.23 19.60 4.41
N ASP A 108 -5.57 20.44 5.20
CA ASP A 108 -6.11 21.71 5.70
C ASP A 108 -6.51 22.67 4.57
N GLU A 109 -5.82 22.60 3.43
CA GLU A 109 -6.16 23.39 2.24
C GLU A 109 -7.46 22.92 1.55
N LYS A 110 -7.87 21.67 1.78
CA LYS A 110 -8.95 20.99 1.03
C LYS A 110 -10.12 20.55 1.87
N LYS A 111 -9.96 20.45 3.18
CA LYS A 111 -11.01 19.98 4.11
C LYS A 111 -12.17 20.99 4.24
N MET A 112 -13.29 20.49 4.74
CA MET A 112 -14.41 21.34 5.15
C MET A 112 -14.02 22.16 6.40
N LEU A 113 -14.54 23.37 6.51
CA LEU A 113 -14.29 24.24 7.68
C LEU A 113 -14.84 23.66 8.99
N THR A 114 -15.84 22.78 8.89
CA THR A 114 -16.47 22.09 10.02
C THR A 114 -15.68 20.88 10.50
N ASP A 115 -14.72 20.41 9.70
CA ASP A 115 -14.00 19.17 9.99
C ASP A 115 -12.69 19.44 10.76
N GLN A 116 -12.54 18.73 11.85
CA GLN A 116 -11.31 18.70 12.62
C GLN A 116 -10.57 17.38 12.34
N VAL A 117 -9.37 17.46 11.80
CA VAL A 117 -8.57 16.29 11.43
C VAL A 117 -7.47 16.05 12.43
N VAL A 118 -7.35 14.82 12.91
CA VAL A 118 -6.29 14.36 13.81
C VAL A 118 -5.50 13.26 13.11
N VAL A 119 -4.19 13.39 13.04
CA VAL A 119 -3.31 12.40 12.39
C VAL A 119 -2.67 11.51 13.47
N ASN A 120 -3.03 10.23 13.45
CA ASN A 120 -2.54 9.20 14.34
C ASN A 120 -1.61 8.23 13.59
N ASP A 121 -0.86 7.41 14.34
CA ASP A 121 -0.08 6.32 13.76
C ASP A 121 -0.99 5.12 13.49
N GLY A 122 -0.87 4.55 12.30
CA GLY A 122 -1.39 3.21 12.02
C GLY A 122 -0.51 2.15 12.70
N LEU A 123 -1.03 0.94 12.81
CA LEU A 123 -0.33 -0.21 13.35
C LEU A 123 0.01 -1.21 12.24
N VAL A 124 1.17 -1.84 12.35
CA VAL A 124 1.60 -2.90 11.46
C VAL A 124 1.55 -4.22 12.22
N ARG A 125 0.73 -5.15 11.74
CA ARG A 125 0.69 -6.52 12.24
C ARG A 125 1.54 -7.39 11.35
N THR A 126 2.67 -7.84 11.86
CA THR A 126 3.62 -8.67 11.11
C THR A 126 3.23 -10.15 11.14
N LEU A 127 3.41 -10.84 10.02
CA LEU A 127 3.23 -12.27 9.87
C LEU A 127 4.54 -12.95 9.50
N ASP A 128 4.81 -14.07 10.16
CA ASP A 128 5.82 -15.05 9.77
C ASP A 128 5.10 -16.27 9.20
N LEU A 129 5.46 -16.69 7.98
CA LEU A 129 4.78 -17.76 7.28
C LEU A 129 5.69 -19.00 7.15
N THR A 130 5.15 -20.16 7.51
CA THR A 130 5.76 -21.46 7.19
C THR A 130 4.87 -22.15 6.15
N ILE A 131 5.41 -22.32 4.95
CA ILE A 131 4.66 -22.78 3.79
C ILE A 131 5.22 -24.12 3.34
N THR A 132 4.36 -25.13 3.30
CA THR A 132 4.68 -26.45 2.76
C THR A 132 4.17 -26.56 1.33
N LEU A 133 5.11 -26.78 0.39
CA LEU A 133 4.82 -27.02 -1.02
C LEU A 133 4.91 -28.52 -1.32
N ARG A 134 3.94 -29.05 -2.05
CA ARG A 134 3.99 -30.42 -2.57
C ARG A 134 4.16 -30.39 -4.09
N LEU A 135 5.27 -30.98 -4.53
CA LEU A 135 5.67 -31.03 -5.93
C LEU A 135 5.71 -32.49 -6.39
N ASP A 136 5.52 -32.73 -7.69
CA ASP A 136 5.80 -34.03 -8.30
C ASP A 136 7.32 -34.26 -8.37
N LYS A 137 7.75 -35.52 -8.25
CA LYS A 137 9.19 -35.90 -8.27
C LYS A 137 9.94 -35.46 -9.52
N GLU A 138 9.25 -35.30 -10.63
CA GLU A 138 9.82 -34.83 -11.89
C GLU A 138 10.38 -33.42 -11.82
N TYR A 139 9.90 -32.58 -10.88
CA TYR A 139 10.33 -31.20 -10.70
C TYR A 139 11.51 -31.04 -9.74
N LYS A 140 12.11 -32.13 -9.26
CA LYS A 140 13.20 -32.09 -8.28
C LYS A 140 14.42 -31.28 -8.74
N GLU A 141 14.76 -31.36 -10.03
CA GLU A 141 15.87 -30.59 -10.59
C GLU A 141 15.55 -29.09 -10.77
N LEU A 142 14.27 -28.72 -10.74
CA LEU A 142 13.78 -27.36 -10.88
C LEU A 142 13.42 -26.69 -9.54
N GLU A 143 13.72 -27.32 -8.41
CA GLU A 143 13.35 -26.90 -7.06
C GLU A 143 13.68 -25.43 -6.82
N GLU A 144 14.91 -25.00 -7.08
CA GLU A 144 15.35 -23.63 -6.85
C GLU A 144 14.62 -22.60 -7.75
N SER A 145 14.26 -23.01 -8.96
CA SER A 145 13.47 -22.18 -9.86
C SER A 145 12.05 -22.00 -9.35
N ILE A 146 11.45 -23.08 -8.85
CA ILE A 146 10.11 -23.09 -8.29
C ILE A 146 10.06 -22.25 -7.00
N LYS A 147 11.05 -22.43 -6.10
CA LYS A 147 11.18 -21.59 -4.90
C LYS A 147 11.22 -20.09 -5.25
N ARG A 148 11.98 -19.70 -6.26
CA ARG A 148 12.02 -18.29 -6.70
C ARG A 148 10.67 -17.81 -7.23
N LYS A 149 9.99 -18.62 -8.05
CA LYS A 149 8.65 -18.26 -8.56
C LYS A 149 7.65 -18.08 -7.42
N VAL A 150 7.61 -19.01 -6.47
CA VAL A 150 6.74 -18.95 -5.29
C VAL A 150 7.09 -17.73 -4.44
N SER A 151 8.37 -17.50 -4.15
CA SER A 151 8.81 -16.32 -3.41
C SER A 151 8.38 -15.01 -4.07
N THR A 152 8.48 -14.92 -5.40
CA THR A 152 8.02 -13.76 -6.15
C THR A 152 6.51 -13.57 -6.01
N GLN A 153 5.72 -14.64 -6.03
CA GLN A 153 4.27 -14.58 -5.84
C GLN A 153 3.92 -14.10 -4.41
N ILE A 154 4.62 -14.61 -3.40
CA ILE A 154 4.42 -14.20 -2.00
C ILE A 154 4.76 -12.72 -1.83
N LEU A 155 5.93 -12.28 -2.29
CA LEU A 155 6.33 -10.87 -2.20
C LEU A 155 5.39 -9.94 -2.98
N SER A 156 4.91 -10.36 -4.14
CA SER A 156 3.90 -9.63 -4.91
C SER A 156 2.56 -9.55 -4.18
N PHE A 157 2.18 -10.58 -3.43
CA PHE A 157 0.96 -10.56 -2.62
C PHE A 157 1.04 -9.52 -1.50
N PHE A 158 2.19 -9.46 -0.82
CA PHE A 158 2.47 -8.52 0.25
C PHE A 158 3.15 -7.23 -0.22
N ALA A 159 3.03 -6.85 -1.49
CA ALA A 159 3.47 -5.54 -1.94
C ALA A 159 2.62 -4.44 -1.29
N VAL A 160 3.25 -3.32 -0.91
CA VAL A 160 2.57 -2.19 -0.24
C VAL A 160 1.34 -1.73 -1.03
N ASP A 161 1.41 -1.76 -2.36
CA ASP A 161 0.29 -1.36 -3.22
C ASP A 161 -0.96 -2.23 -3.04
N ASN A 162 -0.77 -3.49 -2.62
CA ASN A 162 -1.86 -4.45 -2.34
C ASN A 162 -2.31 -4.46 -0.88
N MET A 163 -1.56 -3.82 0.03
CA MET A 163 -1.91 -3.71 1.45
C MET A 163 -3.01 -2.68 1.64
N GLU A 164 -3.93 -2.99 2.53
CA GLU A 164 -5.05 -2.12 2.90
C GLU A 164 -5.27 -2.22 4.41
N PHE A 165 -5.65 -1.10 5.03
CA PHE A 165 -6.14 -1.10 6.41
C PHE A 165 -7.47 -1.84 6.50
N ASP A 166 -7.79 -2.37 7.69
CA ASP A 166 -9.06 -3.05 7.96
C ASP A 166 -9.33 -4.22 7.01
N LYS A 167 -8.27 -4.89 6.58
CA LYS A 167 -8.37 -6.04 5.70
C LYS A 167 -7.76 -7.27 6.34
N ASP A 168 -8.62 -8.22 6.71
CA ASP A 168 -8.23 -9.51 7.22
C ASP A 168 -7.38 -10.28 6.21
N PHE A 169 -6.38 -10.99 6.70
CA PHE A 169 -5.63 -11.92 5.88
C PHE A 169 -6.34 -13.27 5.82
N LEU A 170 -6.69 -13.68 4.61
CA LEU A 170 -7.25 -14.99 4.33
C LEU A 170 -6.16 -15.90 3.77
N LYS A 171 -5.78 -16.91 4.53
CA LYS A 171 -4.80 -17.94 4.15
C LYS A 171 -5.06 -18.52 2.76
N VAL A 172 -6.31 -18.84 2.47
CA VAL A 172 -6.76 -19.39 1.18
C VAL A 172 -6.45 -18.48 -0.01
N GLU A 173 -6.41 -17.15 0.16
CA GLU A 173 -6.10 -16.24 -0.95
C GLU A 173 -4.64 -16.39 -1.40
N LEU A 174 -3.72 -16.51 -0.45
CA LEU A 174 -2.31 -16.71 -0.75
C LEU A 174 -2.05 -18.12 -1.30
N GLU A 175 -2.66 -19.16 -0.68
CA GLU A 175 -2.59 -20.53 -1.17
C GLU A 175 -3.08 -20.63 -2.62
N ARG A 176 -4.21 -19.99 -2.96
CA ARG A 176 -4.75 -19.96 -4.32
C ARG A 176 -3.78 -19.32 -5.32
N LYS A 177 -3.05 -18.26 -4.92
CA LYS A 177 -2.03 -17.67 -5.79
C LYS A 177 -0.88 -18.62 -6.08
N MET A 178 -0.44 -19.39 -5.07
CA MET A 178 0.61 -20.39 -5.26
C MET A 178 0.15 -21.54 -6.15
N PHE A 179 -1.13 -21.94 -6.07
CA PHE A 179 -1.73 -22.94 -6.96
C PHE A 179 -1.83 -22.54 -8.44
N GLN A 180 -1.66 -21.26 -8.76
CA GLN A 180 -1.61 -20.82 -10.17
C GLN A 180 -0.32 -21.25 -10.88
N LEU A 181 0.69 -21.68 -10.12
CA LEU A 181 1.91 -22.25 -10.67
C LEU A 181 1.67 -23.71 -11.04
N SER A 182 1.87 -24.05 -12.30
CA SER A 182 1.62 -25.40 -12.85
C SER A 182 2.42 -26.51 -12.16
N GLU A 183 3.58 -26.15 -11.61
CA GLU A 183 4.49 -27.05 -10.92
C GLU A 183 4.06 -27.38 -9.47
N VAL A 184 3.15 -26.57 -8.89
CA VAL A 184 2.71 -26.71 -7.49
C VAL A 184 1.42 -27.51 -7.44
N ARG A 185 1.47 -28.71 -6.88
CA ARG A 185 0.29 -29.57 -6.65
C ARG A 185 -0.54 -29.12 -5.46
N PHE A 186 0.14 -28.81 -4.36
CA PHE A 186 -0.47 -28.30 -3.14
C PHE A 186 0.47 -27.29 -2.48
N ALA A 187 -0.12 -26.27 -1.90
CA ALA A 187 0.57 -25.30 -1.05
C ALA A 187 -0.29 -25.12 0.21
N THR A 188 0.31 -25.24 1.36
CA THR A 188 -0.35 -25.04 2.66
C THR A 188 0.49 -24.13 3.52
N ILE A 189 -0.18 -23.27 4.28
CA ILE A 189 0.46 -22.41 5.28
C ILE A 189 0.14 -23.01 6.65
N ASP A 190 1.15 -23.48 7.38
CA ASP A 190 0.93 -24.41 8.50
C ASP A 190 0.84 -23.72 9.86
N ASN A 191 1.41 -22.53 10.00
CA ASN A 191 1.66 -21.88 11.30
C ASN A 191 0.69 -20.76 11.67
N ILE A 192 -0.32 -20.48 10.85
CA ILE A 192 -1.30 -19.43 11.10
C ILE A 192 -2.73 -19.94 10.94
N PRO A 193 -3.73 -19.33 11.58
CA PRO A 193 -5.14 -19.66 11.38
C PRO A 193 -5.60 -19.30 9.95
N ASP A 194 -6.76 -19.82 9.55
CA ASP A 194 -7.33 -19.58 8.22
C ASP A 194 -7.65 -18.11 7.97
N ILE A 195 -7.98 -17.37 9.04
CA ILE A 195 -8.26 -15.93 9.01
C ILE A 195 -7.44 -15.27 10.12
N VAL A 196 -6.65 -14.28 9.77
CA VAL A 196 -6.01 -13.38 10.72
C VAL A 196 -6.74 -12.05 10.66
N ALA A 197 -7.58 -11.81 11.66
CA ALA A 197 -8.35 -10.58 11.77
C ALA A 197 -7.48 -9.40 12.20
N VAL A 198 -7.82 -8.22 11.74
CA VAL A 198 -7.16 -6.95 12.07
C VAL A 198 -8.18 -5.90 12.51
N ASP A 199 -7.71 -4.93 13.25
CA ASP A 199 -8.49 -3.75 13.60
C ASP A 199 -8.46 -2.70 12.48
N HIS A 200 -9.41 -1.76 12.50
CA HIS A 200 -9.55 -0.71 11.48
C HIS A 200 -8.29 0.13 11.23
N ASN A 201 -7.39 0.22 12.21
CA ASN A 201 -6.13 0.96 12.14
C ASN A 201 -4.91 0.08 11.97
N GLU A 202 -5.11 -1.21 11.67
CA GLU A 202 -4.04 -2.18 11.45
C GLU A 202 -3.90 -2.56 9.97
N ILE A 203 -2.65 -2.81 9.57
CA ILE A 203 -2.28 -3.38 8.27
C ILE A 203 -1.46 -4.64 8.49
N ILE A 204 -1.72 -5.68 7.70
CA ILE A 204 -0.93 -6.91 7.72
C ILE A 204 0.27 -6.78 6.80
N GLN A 205 1.44 -7.12 7.32
CA GLN A 205 2.72 -7.09 6.61
C GLN A 205 3.48 -8.39 6.81
N LEU A 206 4.12 -8.87 5.76
CA LEU A 206 5.03 -10.00 5.85
C LEU A 206 6.34 -9.58 6.53
N ASN A 207 6.73 -10.31 7.57
CA ASN A 207 8.03 -10.17 8.21
C ASN A 207 9.03 -11.15 7.61
N ASN A 208 8.69 -12.45 7.64
CA ASN A 208 9.53 -13.51 7.10
C ASN A 208 8.66 -14.67 6.57
N PHE A 209 9.26 -15.53 5.73
CA PHE A 209 8.64 -16.78 5.31
C PHE A 209 9.68 -17.86 5.06
N SER A 210 9.29 -19.10 5.32
CA SER A 210 10.06 -20.30 4.99
C SER A 210 9.27 -21.18 4.02
N LEU A 211 9.98 -21.86 3.12
CA LEU A 211 9.41 -22.78 2.14
C LEU A 211 9.96 -24.19 2.39
N ASP A 212 9.09 -25.10 2.78
CA ASP A 212 9.39 -26.52 2.91
C ASP A 212 8.82 -27.26 1.70
N ILE A 213 9.63 -28.13 1.07
CA ILE A 213 9.23 -28.86 -0.13
C ILE A 213 9.11 -30.34 0.19
N LEU A 214 7.96 -30.90 -0.18
CA LEU A 214 7.66 -32.34 -0.12
C LEU A 214 7.41 -32.84 -1.55
N TYR A 215 7.99 -34.02 -1.88
CA TYR A 215 7.77 -34.66 -3.17
C TYR A 215 6.75 -35.80 -3.05
N LEU A 216 5.79 -35.81 -3.98
CA LEU A 216 4.74 -36.81 -4.10
C LEU A 216 5.21 -38.03 -4.93
#